data_1dfae9b954189dae0b928352efcc31d9
#
_entry.id   1dfae9b954189dae0b928352efcc31d9
#
_cell.length_a   1.000
_cell.length_b   1.000
_cell.length_c   1.000
_cell.angle_alpha   90.00
_cell.angle_beta   90.00
_cell.angle_gamma   90.00
#
_symmetry.space_group_name_H-M   'P 1'
#
loop_
_entity.id
_entity.type
_entity.pdbx_description
1 polymer ?
#
loop_
_entity_poly.entity_id
_entity_poly.type
_entity_poly.pdbx_seq_one_letter_code
_entity_poly.pdbx_strand_id
1 'polypeptide(L)'
;MTAVLTEREALLDSVRSFAQRHLADGALARAHDPNYSWDIAQLLGAQGLLGLSISAEDGGQGAGLADAVAVIQEVAMVCPKSADILQAGNFGAIRTFAEFGTPEQKAKYLSDLIAGRTLIGLGMSEPEAGSAATELTTSATEDGDGYRINGTKIWGTHSVDATLFLVYVRFGPGTGNIGSILVERGAKGLTLGTPSTYMSGEQWAQLYFDDCWVPKGNVLLGPGGFKKQMSGFNVERIGNASRALALGRLAFNLARDHVSERTQFGRTLNEFQGLQWKFAEVAVALDSAELLLDRAVRNAAAGLPSAYETSVAKLAANEAGFKAANEAMQAMGALGYSTESLVEYCMRRTRGWMIAGGSIEILKNRIAEEIFGRRFSQRR
;
A
#
# COMPACT_ATOMS: atom_id res chain seq x y z
N MET A 1 30.93 -20.16 18.44
CA MET A 1 30.01 -19.35 19.21
C MET A 1 28.82 -19.01 18.30
N THR A 2 27.66 -19.63 18.48
CA THR A 2 26.42 -19.30 17.79
C THR A 2 25.95 -17.95 18.33
N ALA A 3 25.94 -16.91 17.50
CA ALA A 3 25.39 -15.63 17.91
C ALA A 3 23.91 -15.84 18.26
N VAL A 4 23.48 -15.33 19.41
CA VAL A 4 22.07 -15.30 19.79
C VAL A 4 21.42 -14.27 18.88
N LEU A 5 20.47 -14.71 18.03
CA LEU A 5 19.68 -13.82 17.17
C LEU A 5 18.85 -12.88 18.06
N THR A 6 18.73 -11.63 17.67
CA THR A 6 17.74 -10.72 18.27
C THR A 6 16.32 -11.22 17.95
N GLU A 7 15.33 -10.85 18.75
CA GLU A 7 13.92 -11.22 18.52
C GLU A 7 13.46 -10.84 17.11
N ARG A 8 13.91 -9.68 16.60
CA ARG A 8 13.59 -9.23 15.25
C ARG A 8 14.26 -10.09 14.17
N GLU A 9 15.51 -10.47 14.34
CA GLU A 9 16.19 -11.37 13.40
C GLU A 9 15.50 -12.72 13.36
N ALA A 10 15.12 -13.26 14.51
CA ALA A 10 14.36 -14.52 14.60
C ALA A 10 12.98 -14.42 13.91
N LEU A 11 12.26 -13.30 14.08
CA LEU A 11 11.02 -13.03 13.35
C LEU A 11 11.24 -13.04 11.84
N LEU A 12 12.24 -12.31 11.34
CA LEU A 12 12.50 -12.20 9.90
C LEU A 12 12.95 -13.51 9.29
N ASP A 13 13.76 -14.30 9.99
CA ASP A 13 14.17 -15.65 9.55
C ASP A 13 12.95 -16.60 9.48
N SER A 14 12.05 -16.51 10.45
CA SER A 14 10.78 -17.26 10.44
C SER A 14 9.91 -16.87 9.26
N VAL A 15 9.72 -15.55 9.02
CA VAL A 15 8.93 -15.02 7.91
C VAL A 15 9.53 -15.42 6.56
N ARG A 16 10.86 -15.33 6.41
CA ARG A 16 11.57 -15.75 5.19
C ARG A 16 11.38 -17.25 4.92
N SER A 17 11.54 -18.07 5.96
CA SER A 17 11.33 -19.52 5.87
C SER A 17 9.88 -19.88 5.55
N PHE A 18 8.92 -19.17 6.12
CA PHE A 18 7.50 -19.31 5.81
C PHE A 18 7.22 -18.93 4.35
N ALA A 19 7.69 -17.76 3.89
CA ALA A 19 7.48 -17.28 2.54
C ALA A 19 8.06 -18.28 1.51
N GLN A 20 9.27 -18.79 1.73
CA GLN A 20 9.87 -19.78 0.84
C GLN A 20 9.07 -21.07 0.77
N ARG A 21 8.57 -21.58 1.89
CA ARG A 21 7.81 -22.84 1.92
C ARG A 21 6.40 -22.75 1.36
N HIS A 22 5.73 -21.60 1.53
CA HIS A 22 4.29 -21.49 1.24
C HIS A 22 3.95 -20.54 0.11
N LEU A 23 4.86 -19.62 -0.25
CA LEU A 23 4.56 -18.55 -1.22
C LEU A 23 5.46 -18.60 -2.47
N ALA A 24 6.62 -19.27 -2.42
CA ALA A 24 7.53 -19.30 -3.56
C ALA A 24 6.91 -20.04 -4.76
N ASP A 25 6.36 -21.22 -4.51
CA ASP A 25 5.61 -21.92 -5.54
C ASP A 25 4.37 -21.13 -5.93
N GLY A 26 4.14 -21.00 -7.22
CA GLY A 26 3.04 -20.22 -7.78
C GLY A 26 3.20 -18.70 -7.69
N ALA A 27 4.33 -18.14 -7.23
CA ALA A 27 4.53 -16.69 -7.15
C ALA A 27 4.34 -15.98 -8.50
N LEU A 28 4.88 -16.56 -9.58
CA LEU A 28 4.71 -16.05 -10.94
C LEU A 28 3.25 -16.10 -11.41
N ALA A 29 2.56 -17.21 -11.18
CA ALA A 29 1.15 -17.36 -11.54
C ALA A 29 0.28 -16.35 -10.78
N ARG A 30 0.51 -16.19 -9.46
CA ARG A 30 -0.19 -15.19 -8.66
C ARG A 30 0.05 -13.75 -9.13
N ALA A 31 1.25 -13.42 -9.60
CA ALA A 31 1.56 -12.08 -10.12
C ALA A 31 0.68 -11.69 -11.32
N HIS A 32 0.17 -12.66 -12.06
CA HIS A 32 -0.70 -12.46 -13.24
C HIS A 32 -2.18 -12.76 -12.96
N ASP A 33 -2.54 -13.24 -11.76
CA ASP A 33 -3.95 -13.44 -11.38
C ASP A 33 -4.57 -12.09 -11.01
N PRO A 34 -5.65 -11.64 -11.67
CA PRO A 34 -6.33 -10.40 -11.34
C PRO A 34 -7.10 -10.47 -10.02
N ASN A 35 -7.41 -11.68 -9.54
CA ASN A 35 -8.24 -11.90 -8.36
C ASN A 35 -7.44 -11.70 -7.07
N TYR A 36 -8.14 -11.39 -5.99
CA TYR A 36 -7.58 -11.38 -4.64
C TYR A 36 -7.42 -12.81 -4.13
N SER A 37 -6.23 -13.15 -3.65
CA SER A 37 -5.92 -14.50 -3.16
C SER A 37 -6.39 -14.65 -1.70
N TRP A 38 -7.64 -15.02 -1.50
CA TRP A 38 -8.27 -15.20 -0.18
C TRP A 38 -7.62 -16.31 0.66
N ASP A 39 -7.18 -17.38 0.02
CA ASP A 39 -6.42 -18.47 0.63
C ASP A 39 -5.10 -17.98 1.24
N ILE A 40 -4.38 -17.15 0.51
CA ILE A 40 -3.14 -16.50 1.00
C ILE A 40 -3.44 -15.50 2.11
N ALA A 41 -4.53 -14.73 2.00
CA ALA A 41 -4.92 -13.79 3.06
C ALA A 41 -5.20 -14.52 4.38
N GLN A 42 -5.97 -15.60 4.34
CA GLN A 42 -6.26 -16.42 5.51
C GLN A 42 -5.00 -17.13 6.05
N LEU A 43 -4.14 -17.61 5.16
CA LEU A 43 -2.86 -18.21 5.54
C LEU A 43 -1.97 -17.20 6.29
N LEU A 44 -1.85 -15.96 5.78
CA LEU A 44 -1.10 -14.88 6.43
C LEU A 44 -1.76 -14.45 7.76
N GLY A 45 -3.08 -14.38 7.81
CA GLY A 45 -3.83 -14.11 9.04
C GLY A 45 -3.60 -15.17 10.12
N ALA A 46 -3.63 -16.46 9.74
CA ALA A 46 -3.37 -17.57 10.67
C ALA A 46 -1.93 -17.57 11.23
N GLN A 47 -0.98 -16.95 10.52
CA GLN A 47 0.40 -16.77 10.99
C GLN A 47 0.58 -15.48 11.81
N GLY A 48 -0.47 -14.69 12.05
CA GLY A 48 -0.39 -13.40 12.73
C GLY A 48 0.33 -12.32 11.92
N LEU A 49 0.47 -12.48 10.61
CA LEU A 49 1.14 -11.52 9.73
C LEU A 49 0.23 -10.40 9.23
N LEU A 50 -1.08 -10.48 9.46
CA LEU A 50 -2.02 -9.38 9.30
C LEU A 50 -2.28 -8.73 10.67
N GLY A 51 -2.42 -7.40 10.70
CA GLY A 51 -2.61 -6.65 11.93
C GLY A 51 -1.34 -6.58 12.81
N LEU A 52 -0.15 -6.70 12.25
CA LEU A 52 1.12 -6.68 13.00
C LEU A 52 1.23 -5.46 13.91
N SER A 53 0.97 -4.26 13.39
CA SER A 53 1.08 -2.99 14.13
C SER A 53 -0.24 -2.53 14.78
N ILE A 54 -1.25 -3.39 14.83
CA ILE A 54 -2.48 -3.19 15.59
C ILE A 54 -2.25 -3.69 17.01
N SER A 55 -2.83 -3.01 17.99
CA SER A 55 -2.65 -3.36 19.42
C SER A 55 -3.11 -4.78 19.73
N ALA A 56 -2.50 -5.43 20.72
CA ALA A 56 -2.93 -6.74 21.19
C ALA A 56 -4.35 -6.70 21.78
N GLU A 57 -4.75 -5.58 22.38
CA GLU A 57 -6.13 -5.37 22.90
C GLU A 57 -7.16 -5.41 21.77
N ASP A 58 -6.79 -4.94 20.57
CA ASP A 58 -7.62 -4.96 19.37
C ASP A 58 -7.46 -6.27 18.54
N GLY A 59 -6.73 -7.25 19.06
CA GLY A 59 -6.52 -8.56 18.43
C GLY A 59 -5.33 -8.61 17.46
N GLY A 60 -4.53 -7.55 17.33
CA GLY A 60 -3.29 -7.51 16.56
C GLY A 60 -2.10 -8.08 17.33
N GLN A 61 -0.89 -7.91 16.76
CA GLN A 61 0.34 -8.41 17.38
C GLN A 61 1.05 -7.35 18.26
N GLY A 62 0.65 -6.08 18.21
CA GLY A 62 1.30 -5.00 18.95
C GLY A 62 2.75 -4.73 18.52
N ALA A 63 3.17 -5.21 17.36
CA ALA A 63 4.50 -5.01 16.84
C ALA A 63 4.73 -3.57 16.35
N GLY A 64 5.99 -3.16 16.25
CA GLY A 64 6.33 -1.84 15.74
C GLY A 64 6.10 -1.70 14.23
N LEU A 65 5.95 -0.46 13.77
CA LEU A 65 5.85 -0.16 12.33
C LEU A 65 7.09 -0.68 11.56
N ALA A 66 8.27 -0.66 12.21
CA ALA A 66 9.51 -1.19 11.65
C ALA A 66 9.44 -2.69 11.34
N ASP A 67 8.79 -3.46 12.21
CA ASP A 67 8.64 -4.90 12.00
C ASP A 67 7.66 -5.20 10.88
N ALA A 68 6.54 -4.46 10.81
CA ALA A 68 5.59 -4.58 9.71
C ALA A 68 6.23 -4.23 8.34
N VAL A 69 7.10 -3.19 8.29
CA VAL A 69 7.88 -2.84 7.09
C VAL A 69 8.82 -3.96 6.70
N ALA A 70 9.59 -4.51 7.66
CA ALA A 70 10.53 -5.57 7.36
C ALA A 70 9.83 -6.88 6.91
N VAL A 71 8.72 -7.24 7.55
CA VAL A 71 7.92 -8.41 7.16
C VAL A 71 7.39 -8.30 5.73
N ILE A 72 6.85 -7.13 5.34
CA ILE A 72 6.35 -6.95 3.98
C ILE A 72 7.49 -7.01 2.95
N GLN A 73 8.68 -6.50 3.29
CA GLN A 73 9.86 -6.58 2.43
C GLN A 73 10.32 -8.03 2.23
N GLU A 74 10.43 -8.81 3.29
CA GLU A 74 10.82 -10.23 3.21
C GLU A 74 9.85 -11.05 2.35
N VAL A 75 8.55 -10.87 2.54
CA VAL A 75 7.55 -11.58 1.73
C VAL A 75 7.58 -11.13 0.27
N ALA A 76 7.77 -9.83 0.02
CA ALA A 76 7.84 -9.28 -1.33
C ALA A 76 9.01 -9.84 -2.15
N MET A 77 10.13 -10.16 -1.50
CA MET A 77 11.29 -10.80 -2.13
C MET A 77 11.02 -12.22 -2.66
N VAL A 78 9.98 -12.88 -2.13
CA VAL A 78 9.60 -14.24 -2.52
C VAL A 78 8.34 -14.23 -3.41
N CYS A 79 7.32 -13.51 -2.99
CA CYS A 79 6.06 -13.39 -3.70
C CYS A 79 5.53 -11.96 -3.63
N PRO A 80 5.82 -11.13 -4.65
CA PRO A 80 5.45 -9.72 -4.63
C PRO A 80 3.93 -9.49 -4.57
N LYS A 81 3.11 -10.38 -5.14
CA LYS A 81 1.64 -10.29 -5.05
C LYS A 81 1.13 -10.54 -3.62
N SER A 82 1.74 -11.47 -2.88
CA SER A 82 1.37 -11.73 -1.48
C SER A 82 1.72 -10.55 -0.56
N ALA A 83 2.72 -9.75 -0.90
CA ALA A 83 3.04 -8.52 -0.18
C ALA A 83 1.94 -7.45 -0.31
N ASP A 84 1.12 -7.47 -1.36
CA ASP A 84 -0.04 -6.59 -1.50
C ASP A 84 -1.12 -6.92 -0.45
N ILE A 85 -1.27 -8.20 -0.11
CA ILE A 85 -2.18 -8.66 0.94
C ILE A 85 -1.68 -8.19 2.32
N LEU A 86 -0.37 -8.30 2.58
CA LEU A 86 0.24 -7.74 3.79
C LEU A 86 0.05 -6.23 3.89
N GLN A 87 0.15 -5.50 2.77
CA GLN A 87 -0.14 -4.07 2.73
C GLN A 87 -1.58 -3.80 3.17
N ALA A 88 -2.55 -4.48 2.57
CA ALA A 88 -3.96 -4.29 2.88
C ALA A 88 -4.28 -4.60 4.34
N GLY A 89 -3.65 -5.64 4.91
CA GLY A 89 -3.87 -6.10 6.28
C GLY A 89 -3.08 -5.37 7.37
N ASN A 90 -2.15 -4.47 7.02
CA ASN A 90 -1.29 -3.79 8.00
C ASN A 90 -1.23 -2.27 7.83
N PHE A 91 -1.30 -1.73 6.61
CA PHE A 91 -0.98 -0.34 6.32
C PHE A 91 -2.13 0.46 5.73
N GLY A 92 -3.05 -0.18 5.04
CA GLY A 92 -4.13 0.46 4.30
C GLY A 92 -5.25 1.03 5.18
N ALA A 93 -6.46 0.96 4.69
CA ALA A 93 -7.65 1.44 5.39
C ALA A 93 -7.81 0.80 6.78
N ILE A 94 -7.35 -0.45 6.95
CA ILE A 94 -7.39 -1.17 8.23
C ILE A 94 -6.64 -0.43 9.33
N ARG A 95 -5.46 0.18 9.04
CA ARG A 95 -4.70 0.88 10.07
C ARG A 95 -5.38 2.16 10.53
N THR A 96 -5.98 2.91 9.60
CA THR A 96 -6.79 4.09 9.94
C THR A 96 -8.04 3.65 10.74
N PHE A 97 -8.67 2.56 10.35
CA PHE A 97 -9.82 2.01 11.07
C PHE A 97 -9.43 1.56 12.48
N ALA A 98 -8.35 0.82 12.66
CA ALA A 98 -7.88 0.39 13.98
C ALA A 98 -7.49 1.55 14.89
N GLU A 99 -6.93 2.64 14.33
CA GLU A 99 -6.54 3.84 15.11
C GLU A 99 -7.73 4.64 15.61
N PHE A 100 -8.77 4.81 14.79
CA PHE A 100 -9.85 5.78 15.06
C PHE A 100 -11.22 5.13 15.24
N GLY A 101 -11.35 3.82 15.07
CA GLY A 101 -12.60 3.09 15.26
C GLY A 101 -13.04 3.05 16.71
N THR A 102 -14.36 3.11 16.94
CA THR A 102 -14.93 2.89 18.27
C THR A 102 -14.77 1.42 18.71
N PRO A 103 -14.84 1.11 20.00
CA PRO A 103 -14.81 -0.28 20.47
C PRO A 103 -15.86 -1.17 19.78
N GLU A 104 -17.06 -0.65 19.55
CA GLU A 104 -18.16 -1.38 18.89
C GLU A 104 -17.84 -1.65 17.41
N GLN A 105 -17.28 -0.65 16.70
CA GLN A 105 -16.85 -0.83 15.31
C GLN A 105 -15.73 -1.87 15.20
N LYS A 106 -14.73 -1.78 16.08
CA LYS A 106 -13.62 -2.74 16.13
C LYS A 106 -14.10 -4.15 16.44
N ALA A 107 -14.95 -4.30 17.45
CA ALA A 107 -15.55 -5.61 17.81
C ALA A 107 -16.32 -6.23 16.63
N LYS A 108 -16.97 -5.39 15.81
CA LYS A 108 -17.75 -5.86 14.67
C LYS A 108 -16.92 -6.34 13.48
N TYR A 109 -15.81 -5.66 13.18
CA TYR A 109 -15.13 -5.86 11.89
C TYR A 109 -13.67 -6.31 12.00
N LEU A 110 -12.94 -5.93 13.07
CA LEU A 110 -11.48 -5.99 13.05
C LEU A 110 -10.95 -7.43 13.09
N SER A 111 -11.60 -8.32 13.84
CA SER A 111 -11.15 -9.71 13.94
C SER A 111 -11.19 -10.46 12.60
N ASP A 112 -12.20 -10.21 11.77
CA ASP A 112 -12.31 -10.82 10.44
C ASP A 112 -11.31 -10.22 9.44
N LEU A 113 -11.01 -8.92 9.57
CA LEU A 113 -9.99 -8.24 8.77
C LEU A 113 -8.59 -8.78 9.07
N ILE A 114 -8.24 -8.93 10.36
CA ILE A 114 -6.94 -9.47 10.80
C ILE A 114 -6.80 -10.95 10.44
N ALA A 115 -7.88 -11.71 10.48
CA ALA A 115 -7.87 -13.12 10.08
C ALA A 115 -7.85 -13.34 8.56
N GLY A 116 -7.89 -12.28 7.74
CA GLY A 116 -7.92 -12.38 6.29
C GLY A 116 -9.22 -12.95 5.72
N ARG A 117 -10.31 -12.97 6.50
CA ARG A 117 -11.64 -13.45 6.06
C ARG A 117 -12.44 -12.37 5.34
N THR A 118 -12.15 -11.12 5.64
CA THR A 118 -12.75 -9.93 5.01
C THR A 118 -11.68 -8.92 4.65
N LEU A 119 -12.06 -7.93 3.85
CA LEU A 119 -11.14 -6.91 3.36
C LEU A 119 -11.80 -5.53 3.42
N ILE A 120 -11.07 -4.53 3.90
CA ILE A 120 -11.51 -3.13 3.89
C ILE A 120 -10.86 -2.38 2.73
N GLY A 121 -11.70 -1.85 1.85
CA GLY A 121 -11.29 -0.99 0.73
C GLY A 121 -11.35 0.49 1.08
N LEU A 122 -10.64 1.32 0.33
CA LEU A 122 -10.62 2.77 0.50
C LEU A 122 -11.40 3.46 -0.62
N GLY A 123 -12.44 4.22 -0.26
CA GLY A 123 -13.20 5.09 -1.16
C GLY A 123 -12.84 6.56 -0.95
N MET A 124 -11.73 7.04 -1.54
CA MET A 124 -11.28 8.43 -1.40
C MET A 124 -11.46 9.23 -2.69
N SER A 125 -10.85 8.78 -3.79
CA SER A 125 -10.81 9.51 -5.06
C SER A 125 -12.18 9.55 -5.75
N GLU A 126 -12.46 10.66 -6.43
CA GLU A 126 -13.65 10.86 -7.25
C GLU A 126 -13.23 11.23 -8.69
N PRO A 127 -14.15 11.18 -9.69
CA PRO A 127 -13.81 11.55 -11.06
C PRO A 127 -13.12 12.91 -11.16
N GLU A 128 -13.59 13.92 -10.40
CA GLU A 128 -13.08 15.30 -10.42
C GLU A 128 -12.16 15.62 -9.22
N ALA A 129 -11.95 14.69 -8.29
CA ALA A 129 -11.15 14.90 -7.08
C ALA A 129 -10.14 13.78 -6.83
N GLY A 130 -9.00 13.83 -7.54
CA GLY A 130 -7.84 12.97 -7.32
C GLY A 130 -6.82 13.63 -6.37
N SER A 131 -5.85 14.36 -6.92
CA SER A 131 -4.85 15.10 -6.12
C SER A 131 -5.48 16.21 -5.27
N ALA A 132 -6.58 16.82 -5.72
CA ALA A 132 -7.38 17.77 -4.97
C ALA A 132 -8.39 17.07 -4.04
N ALA A 133 -7.93 16.14 -3.20
CA ALA A 133 -8.79 15.29 -2.36
C ALA A 133 -9.76 16.07 -1.46
N THR A 134 -9.48 17.34 -1.15
CA THR A 134 -10.40 18.22 -0.40
C THR A 134 -11.54 18.80 -1.25
N GLU A 135 -11.57 18.52 -2.55
CA GLU A 135 -12.65 18.93 -3.46
C GLU A 135 -13.67 17.81 -3.69
N LEU A 136 -13.55 16.71 -2.96
CA LEU A 136 -14.52 15.62 -3.01
C LEU A 136 -15.97 16.16 -2.83
N THR A 137 -16.90 15.58 -3.56
CA THR A 137 -18.32 15.98 -3.59
C THR A 137 -19.24 14.92 -2.99
N THR A 138 -18.80 13.69 -2.82
CA THR A 138 -19.59 12.62 -2.16
C THR A 138 -20.06 13.14 -0.81
N SER A 139 -21.37 13.28 -0.65
CA SER A 139 -22.02 13.86 0.53
C SER A 139 -22.57 12.80 1.46
N ALA A 140 -22.67 13.13 2.74
CA ALA A 140 -23.40 12.37 3.75
C ALA A 140 -24.35 13.33 4.45
N THR A 141 -25.65 13.16 4.22
CA THR A 141 -26.71 13.98 4.80
C THR A 141 -27.41 13.20 5.90
N GLU A 142 -27.65 13.83 7.04
CA GLU A 142 -28.39 13.19 8.15
C GLU A 142 -29.79 12.75 7.71
N ASP A 143 -30.16 11.54 8.10
CA ASP A 143 -31.49 10.95 7.85
C ASP A 143 -31.89 10.04 9.01
N GLY A 144 -32.66 10.57 9.94
CA GLY A 144 -33.07 9.89 11.17
C GLY A 144 -31.85 9.56 12.06
N ASP A 145 -31.65 8.28 12.34
CA ASP A 145 -30.53 7.77 13.13
C ASP A 145 -29.35 7.32 12.26
N GLY A 146 -29.29 7.77 11.01
CA GLY A 146 -28.25 7.46 10.03
C GLY A 146 -27.85 8.64 9.15
N TYR A 147 -27.21 8.27 8.05
CA TYR A 147 -26.81 9.15 6.97
C TYR A 147 -27.17 8.56 5.61
N ARG A 148 -27.59 9.41 4.67
CA ARG A 148 -27.67 9.09 3.25
C ARG A 148 -26.42 9.57 2.54
N ILE A 149 -25.75 8.65 1.88
CA ILE A 149 -24.56 8.93 1.11
C ILE A 149 -24.95 9.03 -0.37
N ASN A 150 -24.51 10.11 -1.03
CA ASN A 150 -24.70 10.32 -2.46
C ASN A 150 -23.37 10.72 -3.11
N GLY A 151 -23.00 10.08 -4.21
CA GLY A 151 -21.77 10.38 -4.95
C GLY A 151 -21.13 9.14 -5.58
N THR A 152 -19.89 9.33 -6.03
CA THR A 152 -19.15 8.27 -6.74
C THR A 152 -17.70 8.25 -6.30
N LYS A 153 -17.16 7.05 -6.04
CA LYS A 153 -15.72 6.84 -5.80
C LYS A 153 -15.11 5.98 -6.91
N ILE A 154 -13.86 6.31 -7.26
CA ILE A 154 -13.11 5.65 -8.33
C ILE A 154 -11.71 5.26 -7.86
N TRP A 155 -11.03 4.42 -8.64
CA TRP A 155 -9.64 4.03 -8.43
C TRP A 155 -9.36 3.39 -7.06
N GLY A 156 -10.38 2.83 -6.41
CA GLY A 156 -10.22 2.13 -5.14
C GLY A 156 -9.53 0.78 -5.34
N THR A 157 -8.30 0.65 -4.85
CA THR A 157 -7.64 -0.67 -4.79
C THR A 157 -8.51 -1.62 -3.95
N HIS A 158 -8.65 -2.85 -4.40
CA HIS A 158 -9.50 -3.88 -3.80
C HIS A 158 -11.01 -3.58 -3.78
N SER A 159 -11.50 -2.56 -4.51
CA SER A 159 -12.95 -2.27 -4.53
C SER A 159 -13.79 -3.43 -5.06
N VAL A 160 -13.21 -4.30 -5.89
CA VAL A 160 -13.90 -5.52 -6.40
C VAL A 160 -14.06 -6.58 -5.31
N ASP A 161 -13.11 -6.70 -4.40
CA ASP A 161 -13.04 -7.79 -3.41
C ASP A 161 -13.46 -7.37 -2.00
N ALA A 162 -13.35 -6.06 -1.67
CA ALA A 162 -13.64 -5.54 -0.35
C ALA A 162 -15.10 -5.79 0.08
N THR A 163 -15.28 -6.18 1.33
CA THR A 163 -16.59 -6.38 1.97
C THR A 163 -17.01 -5.17 2.80
N LEU A 164 -16.05 -4.33 3.16
CA LEU A 164 -16.20 -3.08 3.90
C LEU A 164 -15.46 -1.97 3.17
N PHE A 165 -16.01 -0.77 3.17
CA PHE A 165 -15.37 0.40 2.56
C PHE A 165 -15.21 1.52 3.58
N LEU A 166 -14.02 2.08 3.69
CA LEU A 166 -13.77 3.34 4.36
C LEU A 166 -13.96 4.47 3.35
N VAL A 167 -15.10 5.13 3.41
CA VAL A 167 -15.54 6.12 2.41
C VAL A 167 -15.34 7.53 2.96
N TYR A 168 -14.56 8.35 2.25
CA TYR A 168 -14.45 9.79 2.54
C TYR A 168 -15.66 10.53 2.03
N VAL A 169 -16.28 11.30 2.92
CA VAL A 169 -17.53 12.02 2.64
C VAL A 169 -17.46 13.45 3.14
N ARG A 170 -18.36 14.26 2.62
CA ARG A 170 -18.61 15.64 3.06
C ARG A 170 -19.94 15.69 3.81
N PHE A 171 -19.90 16.04 5.10
CA PHE A 171 -21.07 16.21 5.97
C PHE A 171 -21.74 17.59 5.83
N GLY A 172 -21.13 18.51 5.08
CA GLY A 172 -21.60 19.86 4.86
C GLY A 172 -20.63 20.66 4.00
N PRO A 173 -20.93 21.94 3.71
CA PRO A 173 -20.07 22.78 2.88
C PRO A 173 -18.72 23.07 3.54
N GLY A 174 -17.69 23.27 2.70
CA GLY A 174 -16.33 23.60 3.15
C GLY A 174 -15.49 22.40 3.54
N THR A 175 -14.16 22.57 3.56
CA THR A 175 -13.20 21.51 3.84
C THR A 175 -13.20 21.03 5.29
N GLY A 176 -13.70 21.88 6.22
CA GLY A 176 -13.88 21.53 7.64
C GLY A 176 -14.94 20.46 7.89
N ASN A 177 -15.79 20.16 6.90
CA ASN A 177 -16.86 19.18 7.02
C ASN A 177 -16.53 17.84 6.32
N ILE A 178 -15.26 17.57 6.01
CA ILE A 178 -14.83 16.28 5.47
C ILE A 178 -14.51 15.32 6.62
N GLY A 179 -15.04 14.11 6.49
CA GLY A 179 -14.78 12.99 7.39
C GLY A 179 -14.88 11.66 6.65
N SER A 180 -15.23 10.59 7.35
CA SER A 180 -15.34 9.25 6.76
C SER A 180 -16.38 8.37 7.45
N ILE A 181 -16.95 7.48 6.67
CA ILE A 181 -18.00 6.52 7.08
C ILE A 181 -17.58 5.11 6.62
N LEU A 182 -17.84 4.13 7.46
CA LEU A 182 -17.72 2.71 7.10
C LEU A 182 -19.00 2.26 6.39
N VAL A 183 -18.86 1.73 5.18
CA VAL A 183 -19.97 1.26 4.36
C VAL A 183 -19.76 -0.21 4.02
N GLU A 184 -20.71 -1.06 4.41
CA GLU A 184 -20.70 -2.48 4.03
C GLU A 184 -21.04 -2.65 2.55
N ARG A 185 -20.44 -3.63 1.88
CA ARG A 185 -20.69 -3.92 0.46
C ARG A 185 -22.16 -4.15 0.13
N GLY A 186 -22.93 -4.74 1.05
CA GLY A 186 -24.36 -5.00 0.89
C GLY A 186 -25.28 -3.82 1.25
N ALA A 187 -24.75 -2.64 1.57
CA ALA A 187 -25.57 -1.50 1.95
C ALA A 187 -26.54 -1.11 0.81
N LYS A 188 -27.82 -0.90 1.17
CA LYS A 188 -28.81 -0.47 0.20
C LYS A 188 -28.45 0.90 -0.38
N GLY A 189 -28.39 1.00 -1.70
CA GLY A 189 -27.98 2.20 -2.42
C GLY A 189 -26.48 2.24 -2.75
N LEU A 190 -25.69 1.24 -2.37
CA LEU A 190 -24.33 1.05 -2.88
C LEU A 190 -24.36 0.08 -4.08
N THR A 191 -23.84 0.51 -5.21
CA THR A 191 -23.67 -0.30 -6.42
C THR A 191 -22.22 -0.25 -6.88
N LEU A 192 -21.67 -1.39 -7.29
CA LEU A 192 -20.35 -1.47 -7.92
C LEU A 192 -20.52 -1.44 -9.44
N GLY A 193 -19.69 -0.64 -10.09
CA GLY A 193 -19.58 -0.64 -11.55
C GLY A 193 -18.92 -1.91 -12.09
N THR A 194 -18.89 -2.04 -13.41
CA THR A 194 -18.16 -3.13 -14.06
C THR A 194 -16.67 -3.04 -13.72
N PRO A 195 -16.03 -4.14 -13.30
CA PRO A 195 -14.60 -4.15 -13.01
C PRO A 195 -13.76 -3.73 -14.21
N SER A 196 -12.73 -2.96 -13.94
CA SER A 196 -11.70 -2.53 -14.89
C SER A 196 -10.33 -2.94 -14.36
N THR A 197 -9.32 -2.98 -15.23
CA THR A 197 -7.99 -3.49 -14.86
C THR A 197 -6.94 -2.39 -14.96
N TYR A 198 -6.10 -2.27 -13.95
CA TYR A 198 -4.88 -1.44 -14.00
C TYR A 198 -3.80 -2.11 -14.85
N MET A 199 -2.81 -1.33 -15.30
CA MET A 199 -1.60 -1.86 -15.95
C MET A 199 -0.90 -2.94 -15.09
N SER A 200 -1.02 -2.86 -13.78
CA SER A 200 -0.48 -3.85 -12.84
C SER A 200 -1.22 -5.20 -12.81
N GLY A 201 -2.35 -5.32 -13.49
CA GLY A 201 -3.18 -6.52 -13.51
C GLY A 201 -4.28 -6.56 -12.45
N GLU A 202 -4.23 -5.71 -11.43
CA GLU A 202 -5.27 -5.63 -10.41
C GLU A 202 -6.56 -5.03 -10.95
N GLN A 203 -7.68 -5.52 -10.41
CA GLN A 203 -9.00 -4.99 -10.74
C GLN A 203 -9.46 -3.93 -9.75
N TRP A 204 -10.28 -3.02 -10.25
CA TRP A 204 -11.00 -2.02 -9.48
C TRP A 204 -12.39 -1.81 -10.09
N ALA A 205 -13.34 -1.35 -9.28
CA ALA A 205 -14.66 -0.96 -9.72
C ALA A 205 -15.03 0.40 -9.13
N GLN A 206 -15.84 1.16 -9.84
CA GLN A 206 -16.46 2.36 -9.31
C GLN A 206 -17.45 1.99 -8.21
N LEU A 207 -17.52 2.83 -7.18
CA LEU A 207 -18.54 2.73 -6.13
C LEU A 207 -19.54 3.86 -6.36
N TYR A 208 -20.79 3.50 -6.65
CA TYR A 208 -21.89 4.43 -6.81
C TYR A 208 -22.75 4.41 -5.55
N PHE A 209 -22.94 5.58 -4.96
CA PHE A 209 -23.81 5.80 -3.82
C PHE A 209 -25.03 6.60 -4.28
N ASP A 210 -26.20 5.97 -4.22
CA ASP A 210 -27.50 6.56 -4.57
C ASP A 210 -28.44 6.37 -3.37
N ASP A 211 -28.63 7.42 -2.61
CA ASP A 211 -29.35 7.40 -1.33
C ASP A 211 -28.90 6.21 -0.43
N CYS A 212 -27.60 5.92 -0.44
CA CYS A 212 -27.05 4.83 0.34
C CYS A 212 -27.13 5.13 1.83
N TRP A 213 -28.07 4.49 2.50
CA TRP A 213 -28.29 4.69 3.94
C TRP A 213 -27.33 3.84 4.79
N VAL A 214 -26.75 4.49 5.81
CA VAL A 214 -25.88 3.87 6.81
C VAL A 214 -26.20 4.41 8.20
N PRO A 215 -26.13 3.60 9.28
CA PRO A 215 -26.42 4.04 10.64
C PRO A 215 -25.33 5.01 11.14
N LYS A 216 -25.67 5.90 12.08
CA LYS A 216 -24.73 6.86 12.74
C LYS A 216 -23.53 6.15 13.33
N GLY A 217 -23.71 4.94 13.86
CA GLY A 217 -22.61 4.12 14.40
C GLY A 217 -21.53 3.73 13.40
N ASN A 218 -21.74 3.93 12.10
CA ASN A 218 -20.74 3.66 11.05
C ASN A 218 -19.85 4.88 10.75
N VAL A 219 -20.09 6.05 11.34
CA VAL A 219 -19.19 7.21 11.20
C VAL A 219 -17.87 6.86 11.89
N LEU A 220 -16.78 6.82 11.11
CA LEU A 220 -15.44 6.62 11.67
C LEU A 220 -14.87 7.95 12.18
N LEU A 221 -14.89 8.95 11.32
CA LEU A 221 -14.48 10.32 11.65
C LEU A 221 -15.53 11.30 11.15
N GLY A 222 -16.13 12.05 12.08
CA GLY A 222 -17.13 13.07 11.77
C GLY A 222 -16.52 14.29 11.08
N PRO A 223 -17.31 15.40 10.98
CA PRO A 223 -16.84 16.67 10.48
C PRO A 223 -15.53 17.11 11.13
N GLY A 224 -14.57 17.64 10.36
CA GLY A 224 -13.24 18.00 10.84
C GLY A 224 -12.24 16.84 10.91
N GLY A 225 -12.67 15.62 10.66
CA GLY A 225 -11.84 14.42 10.74
C GLY A 225 -10.75 14.27 9.67
N PHE A 226 -10.77 15.07 8.61
CA PHE A 226 -9.87 14.93 7.47
C PHE A 226 -8.38 14.93 7.84
N LYS A 227 -7.97 15.80 8.78
CA LYS A 227 -6.57 15.87 9.23
C LYS A 227 -6.14 14.55 9.94
N LYS A 228 -7.00 14.00 10.80
CA LYS A 228 -6.76 12.69 11.45
C LYS A 228 -6.70 11.57 10.41
N GLN A 229 -7.62 11.58 9.46
CA GLN A 229 -7.64 10.63 8.35
C GLN A 229 -6.32 10.65 7.57
N MET A 230 -5.79 11.83 7.25
CA MET A 230 -4.53 11.97 6.52
C MET A 230 -3.32 11.55 7.36
N SER A 231 -3.36 11.65 8.68
CA SER A 231 -2.28 11.13 9.54
C SER A 231 -2.24 9.59 9.52
N GLY A 232 -3.39 8.93 9.56
CA GLY A 232 -3.47 7.47 9.33
C GLY A 232 -3.00 7.08 7.93
N PHE A 233 -3.29 7.89 6.91
CA PHE A 233 -2.86 7.66 5.54
C PHE A 233 -1.33 7.74 5.33
N ASN A 234 -0.59 8.36 6.26
CA ASN A 234 0.87 8.32 6.23
C ASN A 234 1.40 6.89 6.46
N VAL A 235 0.71 6.07 7.23
CA VAL A 235 1.07 4.65 7.40
C VAL A 235 0.92 3.90 6.06
N GLU A 236 -0.16 4.15 5.30
CA GLU A 236 -0.33 3.62 3.94
C GLU A 236 0.85 3.99 3.03
N ARG A 237 1.33 5.23 3.11
CA ARG A 237 2.49 5.69 2.34
C ARG A 237 3.78 4.97 2.71
N ILE A 238 4.00 4.68 3.99
CA ILE A 238 5.14 3.87 4.46
C ILE A 238 5.08 2.46 3.87
N GLY A 239 3.93 1.79 3.95
CA GLY A 239 3.76 0.47 3.34
C GLY A 239 3.95 0.49 1.82
N ASN A 240 3.50 1.54 1.14
CA ASN A 240 3.74 1.75 -0.29
C ASN A 240 5.25 1.88 -0.60
N ALA A 241 5.97 2.68 0.18
CA ALA A 241 7.41 2.86 0.06
C ALA A 241 8.17 1.54 0.26
N SER A 242 7.80 0.77 1.30
CA SER A 242 8.44 -0.51 1.60
C SER A 242 8.28 -1.54 0.48
N ARG A 243 7.08 -1.64 -0.11
CA ARG A 243 6.87 -2.50 -1.28
C ARG A 243 7.63 -2.04 -2.51
N ALA A 244 7.65 -0.74 -2.79
CA ALA A 244 8.37 -0.20 -3.94
C ALA A 244 9.85 -0.55 -3.88
N LEU A 245 10.48 -0.42 -2.71
CA LEU A 245 11.87 -0.82 -2.48
C LEU A 245 12.06 -2.33 -2.62
N ALA A 246 11.21 -3.14 -1.99
CA ALA A 246 11.33 -4.59 -2.04
C ALA A 246 11.20 -5.14 -3.47
N LEU A 247 10.24 -4.63 -4.24
CA LEU A 247 10.09 -5.04 -5.65
C LEU A 247 11.24 -4.54 -6.52
N GLY A 248 11.77 -3.34 -6.25
CA GLY A 248 12.98 -2.85 -6.88
C GLY A 248 14.19 -3.75 -6.61
N ARG A 249 14.38 -4.17 -5.35
CA ARG A 249 15.45 -5.12 -4.96
C ARG A 249 15.26 -6.50 -5.57
N LEU A 250 14.02 -7.03 -5.60
CA LEU A 250 13.72 -8.29 -6.26
C LEU A 250 14.11 -8.24 -7.74
N ALA A 251 13.65 -7.22 -8.46
CA ALA A 251 13.99 -7.04 -9.88
C ALA A 251 15.50 -6.88 -10.09
N PHE A 252 16.15 -6.09 -9.24
CA PHE A 252 17.62 -5.92 -9.26
C PHE A 252 18.36 -7.25 -9.07
N ASN A 253 17.96 -8.06 -8.11
CA ASN A 253 18.60 -9.35 -7.85
C ASN A 253 18.42 -10.34 -9.02
N LEU A 254 17.19 -10.44 -9.56
CA LEU A 254 16.89 -11.29 -10.72
C LEU A 254 17.72 -10.88 -11.95
N ALA A 255 17.84 -9.58 -12.17
CA ALA A 255 18.65 -9.06 -13.28
C ALA A 255 20.15 -9.28 -13.03
N ARG A 256 20.66 -9.06 -11.80
CA ARG A 256 22.07 -9.32 -11.43
C ARG A 256 22.44 -10.79 -11.71
N ASP A 257 21.59 -11.72 -11.29
CA ASP A 257 21.84 -13.12 -11.47
C ASP A 257 21.82 -13.48 -12.98
N HIS A 258 20.83 -12.98 -13.71
CA HIS A 258 20.74 -13.17 -15.16
C HIS A 258 21.97 -12.63 -15.91
N VAL A 259 22.43 -11.39 -15.64
CA VAL A 259 23.59 -10.82 -16.34
C VAL A 259 24.91 -11.49 -15.97
N SER A 260 24.97 -12.18 -14.81
CA SER A 260 26.12 -12.95 -14.36
C SER A 260 26.27 -14.29 -15.08
N GLU A 261 25.17 -14.82 -15.63
CA GLU A 261 25.13 -16.11 -16.32
C GLU A 261 25.02 -15.96 -17.84
N ARG A 262 24.24 -14.98 -18.31
CA ARG A 262 23.97 -14.77 -19.74
C ARG A 262 25.20 -14.29 -20.48
N THR A 263 25.59 -15.05 -21.51
CA THR A 263 26.73 -14.73 -22.37
C THR A 263 26.28 -14.13 -23.72
N GLN A 264 26.91 -13.04 -24.13
CA GLN A 264 26.82 -12.44 -25.45
C GLN A 264 28.22 -11.90 -25.85
N PHE A 265 28.53 -11.92 -27.15
CA PHE A 265 29.83 -11.45 -27.66
C PHE A 265 31.04 -12.15 -26.96
N GLY A 266 30.87 -13.43 -26.59
CA GLY A 266 31.93 -14.26 -26.00
C GLY A 266 32.23 -14.03 -24.51
N ARG A 267 31.41 -13.21 -23.79
CA ARG A 267 31.58 -12.96 -22.36
C ARG A 267 30.25 -12.76 -21.68
N THR A 268 30.20 -12.83 -20.35
CA THR A 268 29.00 -12.61 -19.57
C THR A 268 28.58 -11.12 -19.62
N LEU A 269 27.26 -10.85 -19.50
CA LEU A 269 26.75 -9.49 -19.64
C LEU A 269 27.29 -8.54 -18.56
N ASN A 270 27.58 -9.04 -17.35
CA ASN A 270 28.16 -8.24 -16.26
C ASN A 270 29.60 -7.78 -16.51
N GLU A 271 30.30 -8.31 -17.54
CA GLU A 271 31.60 -7.84 -17.95
C GLU A 271 31.55 -6.54 -18.80
N PHE A 272 30.38 -6.09 -19.21
CA PHE A 272 30.22 -4.86 -19.97
C PHE A 272 30.09 -3.67 -19.00
N GLN A 273 31.03 -2.74 -19.03
CA GLN A 273 31.16 -1.62 -18.09
C GLN A 273 29.87 -0.75 -18.06
N GLY A 274 29.20 -0.56 -19.19
CA GLY A 274 27.96 0.19 -19.25
C GLY A 274 26.83 -0.43 -18.41
N LEU A 275 26.79 -1.76 -18.27
CA LEU A 275 25.85 -2.44 -17.36
C LEU A 275 26.30 -2.33 -15.91
N GLN A 276 27.60 -2.46 -15.62
CA GLN A 276 28.14 -2.32 -14.26
C GLN A 276 27.75 -0.96 -13.66
N TRP A 277 27.85 0.13 -14.41
CA TRP A 277 27.48 1.47 -13.95
C TRP A 277 25.99 1.55 -13.60
N LYS A 278 25.11 0.98 -14.43
CA LYS A 278 23.67 0.94 -14.15
C LYS A 278 23.36 0.21 -12.85
N PHE A 279 23.97 -0.95 -12.61
CA PHE A 279 23.81 -1.69 -11.36
C PHE A 279 24.32 -0.89 -10.16
N ALA A 280 25.48 -0.23 -10.27
CA ALA A 280 26.02 0.60 -9.20
C ALA A 280 25.09 1.80 -8.87
N GLU A 281 24.57 2.50 -9.88
CA GLU A 281 23.63 3.61 -9.67
C GLU A 281 22.32 3.17 -9.05
N VAL A 282 21.80 2.01 -9.46
CA VAL A 282 20.57 1.43 -8.90
C VAL A 282 20.78 1.04 -7.44
N ALA A 283 21.92 0.40 -7.12
CA ALA A 283 22.26 0.02 -5.74
C ALA A 283 22.29 1.24 -4.82
N VAL A 284 22.97 2.32 -5.23
CA VAL A 284 23.03 3.58 -4.45
C VAL A 284 21.65 4.17 -4.25
N ALA A 285 20.79 4.16 -5.29
CA ALA A 285 19.44 4.70 -5.18
C ALA A 285 18.57 3.90 -4.21
N LEU A 286 18.61 2.55 -4.29
CA LEU A 286 17.86 1.67 -3.39
C LEU A 286 18.32 1.82 -1.93
N ASP A 287 19.65 1.81 -1.69
CA ASP A 287 20.19 1.94 -0.33
C ASP A 287 19.90 3.31 0.29
N SER A 288 20.00 4.38 -0.50
CA SER A 288 19.64 5.72 -0.04
C SER A 288 18.17 5.82 0.34
N ALA A 289 17.28 5.24 -0.47
CA ALA A 289 15.85 5.24 -0.21
C ALA A 289 15.47 4.38 1.00
N GLU A 290 16.17 3.25 1.21
CA GLU A 290 16.00 2.40 2.40
C GLU A 290 16.34 3.15 3.69
N LEU A 291 17.46 3.88 3.72
CA LEU A 291 17.86 4.71 4.88
C LEU A 291 16.83 5.80 5.19
N LEU A 292 16.21 6.40 4.16
CA LEU A 292 15.14 7.38 4.33
C LEU A 292 13.86 6.76 4.87
N LEU A 293 13.49 5.58 4.40
CA LEU A 293 12.36 4.83 4.90
C LEU A 293 12.57 4.42 6.37
N ASP A 294 13.73 3.87 6.69
CA ASP A 294 14.10 3.45 8.03
C ASP A 294 14.09 4.64 9.02
N ARG A 295 14.58 5.82 8.61
CA ARG A 295 14.47 7.04 9.41
C ARG A 295 13.01 7.40 9.70
N ALA A 296 12.14 7.41 8.68
CA ALA A 296 10.73 7.77 8.85
C ALA A 296 10.00 6.81 9.80
N VAL A 297 10.33 5.52 9.73
CA VAL A 297 9.74 4.47 10.54
C VAL A 297 10.23 4.52 11.99
N ARG A 298 11.56 4.70 12.21
CA ARG A 298 12.12 4.81 13.56
C ARG A 298 11.65 6.06 14.30
N ASN A 299 11.54 7.18 13.59
CA ASN A 299 11.07 8.43 14.20
C ASN A 299 9.57 8.42 14.51
N ALA A 300 8.79 7.53 13.87
CA ALA A 300 7.39 7.30 14.23
C ALA A 300 7.25 6.63 15.62
N ALA A 301 8.25 5.86 16.03
CA ALA A 301 8.21 5.04 17.23
C ALA A 301 6.93 4.20 17.33
N ALA A 302 6.13 4.36 18.39
CA ALA A 302 4.84 3.70 18.53
C ALA A 302 3.66 4.51 17.96
N GLY A 303 3.92 5.70 17.42
CA GLY A 303 2.90 6.62 16.89
C GLY A 303 2.72 6.56 15.38
N LEU A 304 2.08 7.59 14.85
CA LEU A 304 1.92 7.77 13.41
C LEU A 304 3.12 8.53 12.83
N PRO A 305 3.64 8.13 11.65
CA PRO A 305 4.80 8.77 11.05
C PRO A 305 4.49 10.19 10.57
N SER A 306 5.51 11.07 10.62
CA SER A 306 5.37 12.46 10.20
C SER A 306 5.08 12.57 8.70
N ALA A 307 4.32 13.58 8.31
CA ALA A 307 3.97 13.80 6.90
C ALA A 307 5.21 14.14 6.05
N TYR A 308 6.19 14.88 6.62
CA TYR A 308 7.43 15.24 5.94
C TYR A 308 8.30 14.01 5.64
N GLU A 309 8.67 13.26 6.69
CA GLU A 309 9.55 12.09 6.53
C GLU A 309 8.92 11.01 5.69
N THR A 310 7.60 10.79 5.85
CA THR A 310 6.83 9.87 5.01
C THR A 310 6.84 10.29 3.54
N SER A 311 6.71 11.60 3.26
CA SER A 311 6.75 12.10 1.88
C SER A 311 8.14 11.93 1.27
N VAL A 312 9.20 12.21 2.02
CA VAL A 312 10.59 12.01 1.59
C VAL A 312 10.87 10.53 1.33
N ALA A 313 10.50 9.66 2.27
CA ALA A 313 10.71 8.22 2.14
C ALA A 313 9.96 7.63 0.95
N LYS A 314 8.66 7.95 0.80
CA LYS A 314 7.86 7.46 -0.31
C LYS A 314 8.35 7.97 -1.66
N LEU A 315 8.72 9.24 -1.76
CA LEU A 315 9.28 9.82 -2.99
C LEU A 315 10.52 9.05 -3.42
N ALA A 316 11.51 8.94 -2.53
CA ALA A 316 12.78 8.27 -2.81
C ALA A 316 12.57 6.77 -3.15
N ALA A 317 11.76 6.07 -2.35
CA ALA A 317 11.50 4.64 -2.54
C ALA A 317 10.79 4.34 -3.87
N ASN A 318 9.82 5.17 -4.26
CA ASN A 318 9.08 4.93 -5.50
C ASN A 318 9.93 5.25 -6.73
N GLU A 319 10.74 6.32 -6.70
CA GLU A 319 11.66 6.62 -7.80
C GLU A 319 12.76 5.55 -7.91
N ALA A 320 13.37 5.14 -6.79
CA ALA A 320 14.40 4.10 -6.76
C ALA A 320 13.88 2.72 -7.18
N GLY A 321 12.72 2.31 -6.65
CA GLY A 321 12.09 1.03 -6.98
C GLY A 321 11.71 0.93 -8.45
N PHE A 322 11.13 1.99 -9.01
CA PHE A 322 10.80 2.03 -10.44
C PHE A 322 12.07 2.04 -11.30
N LYS A 323 13.09 2.85 -10.96
CA LYS A 323 14.39 2.85 -11.68
C LYS A 323 14.99 1.44 -11.68
N ALA A 324 14.99 0.77 -10.54
CA ALA A 324 15.56 -0.58 -10.40
C ALA A 324 14.82 -1.60 -11.29
N ALA A 325 13.49 -1.62 -11.25
CA ALA A 325 12.69 -2.54 -12.05
C ALA A 325 12.82 -2.26 -13.57
N ASN A 326 12.87 -0.98 -13.97
CA ASN A 326 13.05 -0.58 -15.36
C ASN A 326 14.44 -0.97 -15.90
N GLU A 327 15.51 -0.71 -15.14
CA GLU A 327 16.87 -1.08 -15.54
C GLU A 327 17.08 -2.62 -15.53
N ALA A 328 16.43 -3.32 -14.60
CA ALA A 328 16.42 -4.77 -14.56
C ALA A 328 15.75 -5.36 -15.82
N MET A 329 14.59 -4.86 -16.20
CA MET A 329 13.90 -5.25 -17.43
C MET A 329 14.77 -5.03 -18.65
N GLN A 330 15.41 -3.87 -18.76
CA GLN A 330 16.32 -3.56 -19.87
C GLN A 330 17.52 -4.51 -19.92
N ALA A 331 18.13 -4.81 -18.76
CA ALA A 331 19.29 -5.69 -18.67
C ALA A 331 18.97 -7.15 -19.03
N MET A 332 17.75 -7.61 -18.72
CA MET A 332 17.29 -8.96 -19.05
C MET A 332 16.72 -9.09 -20.47
N GLY A 333 16.54 -7.98 -21.18
CA GLY A 333 16.03 -7.99 -22.55
C GLY A 333 14.62 -8.60 -22.66
N ALA A 334 14.39 -9.45 -23.66
CA ALA A 334 13.07 -10.03 -23.90
C ALA A 334 12.52 -10.83 -22.69
N LEU A 335 13.38 -11.53 -21.96
CA LEU A 335 12.97 -12.25 -20.75
C LEU A 335 12.44 -11.30 -19.66
N GLY A 336 13.10 -10.16 -19.44
CA GLY A 336 12.63 -9.16 -18.48
C GLY A 336 11.30 -8.50 -18.86
N TYR A 337 10.96 -8.50 -20.16
CA TYR A 337 9.70 -7.96 -20.69
C TYR A 337 8.60 -9.04 -20.82
N SER A 338 8.98 -10.31 -20.69
CA SER A 338 8.06 -11.45 -20.77
C SER A 338 7.35 -11.69 -19.44
N THR A 339 6.11 -12.18 -19.51
CA THR A 339 5.34 -12.67 -18.36
C THR A 339 5.94 -13.94 -17.71
N GLU A 340 7.02 -14.48 -18.27
CA GLU A 340 7.80 -15.58 -17.70
C GLU A 340 8.74 -15.12 -16.57
N SER A 341 8.82 -13.81 -16.30
CA SER A 341 9.66 -13.22 -15.27
C SER A 341 8.87 -12.28 -14.36
N LEU A 342 9.16 -12.32 -13.05
CA LEU A 342 8.60 -11.36 -12.09
C LEU A 342 9.09 -9.91 -12.31
N VAL A 343 10.12 -9.69 -13.12
CA VAL A 343 10.68 -8.35 -13.37
C VAL A 343 9.66 -7.44 -14.05
N GLU A 344 8.89 -7.96 -15.03
CA GLU A 344 7.84 -7.20 -15.67
C GLU A 344 6.72 -6.81 -14.70
N TYR A 345 6.34 -7.70 -13.78
CA TYR A 345 5.39 -7.40 -12.71
C TYR A 345 5.92 -6.32 -11.78
N CYS A 346 7.18 -6.43 -11.34
CA CYS A 346 7.81 -5.41 -10.51
C CYS A 346 7.78 -4.02 -11.17
N MET A 347 8.06 -3.95 -12.48
CA MET A 347 8.03 -2.70 -13.24
C MET A 347 6.61 -2.11 -13.27
N ARG A 348 5.59 -2.89 -13.59
CA ARG A 348 4.20 -2.42 -13.64
C ARG A 348 3.72 -1.93 -12.28
N ARG A 349 4.03 -2.65 -11.20
CA ARG A 349 3.64 -2.31 -9.82
C ARG A 349 4.34 -1.04 -9.34
N THR A 350 5.65 -0.96 -9.45
CA THR A 350 6.43 0.20 -9.00
C THR A 350 6.02 1.47 -9.74
N ARG A 351 5.68 1.38 -11.05
CA ARG A 351 5.15 2.52 -11.81
C ARG A 351 3.81 3.02 -11.26
N GLY A 352 2.91 2.12 -10.88
CA GLY A 352 1.60 2.46 -10.31
C GLY A 352 1.73 3.22 -8.98
N TRP A 353 2.69 2.86 -8.15
CA TRP A 353 2.87 3.50 -6.84
C TRP A 353 3.46 4.91 -6.91
N MET A 354 4.09 5.30 -8.00
CA MET A 354 4.45 6.71 -8.26
C MET A 354 3.22 7.62 -8.39
N ILE A 355 2.05 7.03 -8.65
CA ILE A 355 0.76 7.71 -8.81
C ILE A 355 -0.08 7.56 -7.53
N ALA A 356 -0.25 6.33 -7.06
CA ALA A 356 -1.12 5.99 -5.95
C ALA A 356 -0.59 6.49 -4.59
N GLY A 357 -1.50 6.80 -3.67
CA GLY A 357 -1.12 7.24 -2.32
C GLY A 357 -0.56 8.66 -2.23
N GLY A 358 -0.85 9.50 -3.22
CA GLY A 358 -0.25 10.80 -3.49
C GLY A 358 0.87 10.67 -4.50
N SER A 359 0.70 11.32 -5.66
CA SER A 359 1.68 11.29 -6.74
C SER A 359 3.01 11.89 -6.30
N ILE A 360 4.06 11.59 -7.05
CA ILE A 360 5.42 12.15 -6.84
C ILE A 360 5.37 13.67 -6.69
N GLU A 361 4.55 14.37 -7.49
CA GLU A 361 4.40 15.83 -7.47
C GLU A 361 3.72 16.31 -6.18
N ILE A 362 2.69 15.59 -5.71
CA ILE A 362 2.01 15.92 -4.44
C ILE A 362 2.96 15.74 -3.25
N LEU A 363 3.82 14.72 -3.29
CA LEU A 363 4.84 14.53 -2.26
C LEU A 363 5.89 15.66 -2.29
N LYS A 364 6.35 16.07 -3.49
CA LYS A 364 7.26 17.22 -3.68
C LYS A 364 6.64 18.52 -3.15
N ASN A 365 5.37 18.78 -3.42
CA ASN A 365 4.66 19.94 -2.86
C ASN A 365 4.67 19.89 -1.33
N ARG A 366 4.38 18.73 -0.74
CA ARG A 366 4.38 18.58 0.73
C ARG A 366 5.75 18.80 1.35
N ILE A 367 6.80 18.30 0.71
CA ILE A 367 8.19 18.52 1.14
C ILE A 367 8.54 20.02 1.05
N ALA A 368 8.18 20.68 -0.05
CA ALA A 368 8.42 22.11 -0.23
C ALA A 368 7.69 22.97 0.81
N GLU A 369 6.44 22.64 1.16
CA GLU A 369 5.67 23.33 2.21
C GLU A 369 6.44 23.31 3.56
N GLU A 370 7.02 22.18 3.93
CA GLU A 370 7.80 22.06 5.17
C GLU A 370 9.13 22.84 5.10
N ILE A 371 9.85 22.77 3.96
CA ILE A 371 11.11 23.51 3.76
C ILE A 371 10.90 25.02 3.89
N PHE A 372 9.81 25.53 3.31
CA PHE A 372 9.55 26.97 3.29
C PHE A 372 8.66 27.44 4.45
N GLY A 373 8.18 26.53 5.31
CA GLY A 373 7.34 26.84 6.48
C GLY A 373 5.99 27.46 6.14
N ARG A 374 5.50 27.26 4.91
CA ARG A 374 4.21 27.79 4.44
C ARG A 374 3.55 26.89 3.41
N ARG A 375 2.23 26.94 3.35
CA ARG A 375 1.46 26.28 2.29
C ARG A 375 1.52 27.08 0.99
N PHE A 376 1.60 26.34 -0.12
CA PHE A 376 1.50 26.90 -1.46
C PHE A 376 0.16 26.49 -2.05
N SER A 377 -0.74 27.48 -2.26
CA SER A 377 -1.99 27.21 -2.95
C SER A 377 -1.72 26.89 -4.43
N GLN A 378 -2.22 25.75 -4.90
CA GLN A 378 -2.30 25.43 -6.33
C GLN A 378 -3.63 25.90 -6.94
N ARG A 379 -4.46 26.57 -6.15
CA ARG A 379 -5.77 27.09 -6.52
C ARG A 379 -5.62 28.57 -6.89
N ARG A 380 -6.41 28.99 -7.87
CA ARG A 380 -6.57 30.40 -8.24
C ARG A 380 -7.53 31.10 -7.29
#